data_b5ecb8c5b9b0bf29dfc28d0e2d9aff7a
#
_entry.id   b5ecb8c5b9b0bf29dfc28d0e2d9aff7a
#
_cell.length_a   1.000
_cell.length_b   1.000
_cell.length_c   1.000
_cell.angle_alpha   90.00
_cell.angle_beta   90.00
_cell.angle_gamma   90.00
#
_symmetry.space_group_name_H-M   'P 1'
#
loop_
_entity.id
_entity.type
_entity.pdbx_description
1 polymer ?
#
loop_
_entity_poly.entity_id
_entity_poly.type
_entity_poly.pdbx_seq_one_letter_code
_entity_poly.pdbx_strand_id
1 'polypeptide(L)' 'MKNRLRELREAQGLTQEELAKALGVTRQTIIAIEKGRYDPSLRLAFRIARFFGVKIEDVFIYGGDGNER' A
#
# COMPACT_ATOMS: atom_id res chain seq x y z
N MET A 1 -0.42 3.18 -9.72
CA MET A 1 -1.78 3.35 -9.15
C MET A 1 -1.72 4.20 -7.90
N LYS A 2 -2.64 5.12 -7.79
CA LYS A 2 -2.74 5.97 -6.63
C LYS A 2 -3.13 5.17 -5.39
N ASN A 3 -2.56 5.50 -4.24
CA ASN A 3 -2.89 4.76 -3.03
C ASN A 3 -2.65 5.61 -1.80
N ARG A 4 -3.15 5.11 -0.66
CA ARG A 4 -3.06 5.78 0.62
C ARG A 4 -2.20 5.01 1.61
N LEU A 5 -1.29 4.19 1.09
CA LEU A 5 -0.46 3.33 1.96
C LEU A 5 0.37 4.17 2.93
N ARG A 6 0.98 5.24 2.43
CA ARG A 6 1.80 6.09 3.28
C ARG A 6 0.98 6.71 4.40
N GLU A 7 -0.23 7.21 4.09
CA GLU A 7 -1.09 7.79 5.11
C GLU A 7 -1.42 6.79 6.21
N LEU A 8 -1.79 5.58 5.79
CA LEU A 8 -2.15 4.53 6.75
C LEU A 8 -0.94 4.15 7.60
N ARG A 9 0.22 4.04 6.96
CA ARG A 9 1.44 3.70 7.67
C ARG A 9 1.80 4.76 8.70
N GLU A 10 1.77 6.02 8.28
CA GLU A 10 2.14 7.12 9.17
C GLU A 10 1.14 7.28 10.30
N ALA A 11 -0.13 7.03 10.03
CA ALA A 11 -1.16 7.10 11.08
C ALA A 11 -0.90 6.10 12.19
N GLN A 12 -0.22 5.01 11.88
CA GLN A 12 0.13 4.01 12.90
C GLN A 12 1.56 4.18 13.44
N GLY A 13 2.24 5.23 13.01
CA GLY A 13 3.58 5.50 13.50
C GLY A 13 4.63 4.52 13.03
N LEU A 14 4.41 3.87 11.89
CA LEU A 14 5.33 2.85 11.39
C LEU A 14 6.31 3.45 10.39
N THR A 15 7.57 3.00 10.47
CA THR A 15 8.53 3.31 9.42
C THR A 15 8.29 2.39 8.22
N GLN A 16 8.87 2.74 7.09
CA GLN A 16 8.80 1.87 5.91
C GLN A 16 9.39 0.49 6.19
N GLU A 17 10.49 0.47 6.94
CA GLU A 17 11.14 -0.79 7.29
C GLU A 17 10.23 -1.65 8.18
N GLU A 18 9.59 -1.03 9.15
CA GLU A 18 8.70 -1.76 10.05
C GLU A 18 7.53 -2.36 9.31
N LEU A 19 6.93 -1.59 8.40
CA LEU A 19 5.82 -2.10 7.61
C LEU A 19 6.28 -3.23 6.70
N ALA A 20 7.46 -3.08 6.08
CA ALA A 20 8.00 -4.11 5.21
C ALA A 20 8.15 -5.44 5.97
N LYS A 21 8.72 -5.37 7.17
CA LYS A 21 8.87 -6.57 7.99
C LYS A 21 7.54 -7.19 8.36
N ALA A 22 6.57 -6.37 8.71
CA ALA A 22 5.25 -6.88 9.08
C ALA A 22 4.57 -7.59 7.92
N LEU A 23 4.79 -7.12 6.71
CA LEU A 23 4.17 -7.71 5.52
C LEU A 23 5.03 -8.77 4.85
N GLY A 24 6.27 -8.96 5.30
CA GLY A 24 7.15 -9.96 4.72
C GLY A 24 7.68 -9.58 3.34
N VAL A 25 7.87 -8.30 3.10
CA VAL A 25 8.41 -7.79 1.84
C VAL A 25 9.63 -6.93 2.14
N THR A 26 10.31 -6.46 1.11
CA THR A 26 11.45 -5.58 1.29
C THR A 26 11.01 -4.13 1.45
N ARG A 27 11.85 -3.33 2.06
CA ARG A 27 11.60 -1.90 2.20
C ARG A 27 11.42 -1.25 0.82
N GLN A 28 12.21 -1.71 -0.17
CA GLN A 28 12.11 -1.18 -1.53
C GLN A 28 10.71 -1.38 -2.11
N THR A 29 10.08 -2.51 -1.80
CA THR A 29 8.72 -2.77 -2.24
C THR A 29 7.75 -1.72 -1.67
N ILE A 30 7.89 -1.43 -0.38
CA ILE A 30 7.03 -0.42 0.26
C ILE A 30 7.24 0.94 -0.39
N ILE A 31 8.50 1.32 -0.60
CA ILE A 31 8.82 2.60 -1.23
C ILE A 31 8.18 2.70 -2.62
N ALA A 32 8.33 1.65 -3.41
CA ALA A 32 7.80 1.64 -4.77
C ALA A 32 6.28 1.73 -4.80
N ILE A 33 5.61 1.03 -3.88
CA ILE A 33 4.16 1.09 -3.79
C ILE A 33 3.71 2.50 -3.40
N GLU A 34 4.33 3.09 -2.39
CA GLU A 34 3.93 4.41 -1.91
C GLU A 34 4.10 5.47 -2.98
N LYS A 35 5.08 5.30 -3.85
CA LYS A 35 5.29 6.24 -4.95
C LYS A 35 4.39 5.98 -6.15
N GLY A 36 3.59 4.94 -6.10
CA GLY A 36 2.70 4.60 -7.20
C GLY A 36 3.41 4.00 -8.40
N ARG A 37 4.64 3.52 -8.23
CA ARG A 37 5.43 2.95 -9.32
C ARG A 37 5.32 1.46 -9.44
N TYR A 38 4.75 0.81 -8.46
CA TYR A 38 4.63 -0.63 -8.42
C TYR A 38 3.26 -0.98 -7.85
N ASP A 39 2.50 -1.74 -8.61
CA ASP A 39 1.21 -2.21 -8.14
C ASP A 39 1.43 -3.59 -7.53
N PRO A 40 1.08 -3.77 -6.25
CA PRO A 40 1.32 -5.06 -5.61
C PRO A 40 0.45 -6.15 -6.22
N SER A 41 0.88 -7.40 -6.04
CA SER A 41 0.05 -8.51 -6.42
C SER A 41 -1.27 -8.42 -5.65
N LEU A 42 -2.29 -9.10 -6.17
CA LEU A 42 -3.58 -9.13 -5.48
C LEU A 42 -3.43 -9.67 -4.07
N ARG A 43 -2.62 -10.71 -3.90
CA ARG A 43 -2.39 -11.29 -2.58
C ARG A 43 -1.78 -10.27 -1.63
N LEU A 44 -0.77 -9.55 -2.08
CA LEU A 44 -0.12 -8.54 -1.23
C LEU A 44 -1.10 -7.41 -0.93
N ALA A 45 -1.89 -6.99 -1.90
CA ALA A 45 -2.88 -5.94 -1.69
C ALA A 45 -3.88 -6.32 -0.60
N PHE A 46 -4.36 -7.56 -0.61
CA PHE A 46 -5.25 -8.03 0.44
C PHE A 46 -4.55 -8.07 1.80
N ARG A 47 -3.29 -8.49 1.84
CA ARG A 47 -2.55 -8.53 3.09
C ARG A 47 -2.36 -7.13 3.66
N ILE A 48 -2.09 -6.16 2.81
CA ILE A 48 -1.97 -4.77 3.24
C ILE A 48 -3.29 -4.29 3.86
N ALA A 49 -4.39 -4.50 3.15
CA ALA A 49 -5.69 -4.06 3.64
C ALA A 49 -6.02 -4.70 4.98
N ARG A 50 -5.77 -6.00 5.11
CA ARG A 50 -6.03 -6.71 6.36
C ARG A 50 -5.15 -6.21 7.49
N PHE A 51 -3.89 -5.91 7.17
CA PHE A 51 -2.98 -5.40 8.20
C PHE A 51 -3.52 -4.11 8.82
N PHE A 52 -4.06 -3.24 7.99
CA PHE A 52 -4.60 -1.97 8.47
C PHE A 52 -6.06 -2.05 8.88
N GLY A 53 -6.71 -3.19 8.69
CA GLY A 53 -8.10 -3.37 9.07
C GLY A 53 -9.06 -2.57 8.21
N VAL A 54 -8.74 -2.38 6.95
CA VAL A 54 -9.57 -1.61 6.02
C VAL A 54 -9.84 -2.44 4.78
N LYS A 55 -10.68 -1.92 3.90
CA LYS A 55 -10.94 -2.57 2.62
C LYS A 55 -9.83 -2.25 1.64
N ILE A 56 -9.69 -3.11 0.65
CA ILE A 56 -8.65 -2.89 -0.36
C ILE A 56 -8.86 -1.56 -1.10
N GLU A 57 -10.12 -1.16 -1.32
CA GLU A 57 -10.45 0.12 -1.95
C GLU A 57 -10.10 1.31 -1.08
N ASP A 58 -9.94 1.10 0.22
CA ASP A 58 -9.52 2.18 1.11
C ASP A 58 -8.03 2.44 1.00
N VAL A 59 -7.29 1.49 0.43
CA VAL A 59 -5.84 1.63 0.24
C VAL A 59 -5.53 2.04 -1.19
N PHE A 60 -6.09 1.33 -2.15
CA PHE A 60 -5.76 1.52 -3.57
C PHE A 60 -6.92 2.17 -4.29
N ILE A 61 -6.63 3.26 -5.00
CA ILE A 61 -7.66 4.07 -5.65
C ILE A 61 -7.60 3.82 -7.15
N TYR A 62 -8.53 3.03 -7.63
CA TYR A 62 -8.61 2.73 -9.06
C TYR A 62 -9.31 3.87 -9.77
N GLY A 63 -8.71 4.34 -10.85
CA GLY A 63 -9.28 5.44 -11.61
C GLY A 63 -9.04 6.80 -10.99
N GLY A 64 -8.28 6.86 -9.90
CA GLY A 64 -8.04 8.10 -9.20
C GLY A 64 -7.20 9.09 -9.97
N ASP A 65 -6.45 8.64 -10.96
CA ASP A 65 -5.59 9.51 -11.77
C ASP A 65 -6.31 9.97 -13.05
N GLY A 66 -7.55 9.54 -13.25
CA GLY A 66 -8.35 10.00 -14.36
C GLY A 66 -8.05 9.34 -15.69
N ASN A 67 -7.13 8.40 -15.75
CA ASN A 67 -6.71 7.77 -17.00
C ASN A 67 -7.18 6.34 -17.17
N GLU A 68 -7.75 5.75 -16.17
CA GLU A 68 -8.19 4.37 -16.26
C GLU A 68 -9.49 4.23 -16.99
N ARG A 69 -9.66 3.05 -17.54
CA ARG A 69 -10.87 2.68 -18.23
C ARG A 69 -11.50 1.51 -17.54
#